data_220641eabe77a13031c417886f6923b8
#
_entry.id   220641eabe77a13031c417886f6923b8
#
_cell.length_a   1.000
_cell.length_b   1.000
_cell.length_c   1.000
_cell.angle_alpha   90.00
_cell.angle_beta   90.00
_cell.angle_gamma   90.00
#
_symmetry.space_group_name_H-M   'P 1'
#
loop_
_entity.id
_entity.type
_entity.pdbx_description
1 polymer ?
#
loop_
_entity_poly.entity_id
_entity_poly.type
_entity_poly.pdbx_seq_one_letter_code
_entity_poly.pdbx_strand_id
1 'polypeptide(L)'
;LPGQCPEKRKLPFRQNHQDIFSFMHIAIASGKGGTGKTTVAANLAALTEGDETVYVDCDVEAPNGHLFLKPELSFSETAGIPVPQVDPALCTGCGKCVEVCRFNALACVAGKLIVFAELCHGCGGCVPACPEKALTESSHAIGTVSRGMAGDLHFVQGTLRVGAAMSPPLIRAVKAQAPDAAVIIYDAPPGTSCPVITTLKGMDYVVLVTEPTPFGLNDLQLAVETVRTLGLPFGVVINRADVGDARVRDYCDAEDIPVLLTLPEDRRIAAAYSGGALIVDALPEYRASFMELLGKIRDGAGQREKGKAVRS
;
A
#
# COMPACT_ATOMS: atom_id res chain seq x y z
N LEU A 1 49.03 5.13 33.05
CA LEU A 1 47.80 5.45 33.79
C LEU A 1 46.63 5.50 32.77
N PRO A 2 45.50 4.77 32.96
CA PRO A 2 44.46 4.61 31.95
C PRO A 2 43.47 5.78 31.98
N GLY A 3 43.12 6.25 30.78
CA GLY A 3 42.14 7.29 30.56
C GLY A 3 40.71 6.85 30.87
N GLN A 4 40.01 7.66 31.63
CA GLN A 4 38.60 7.51 32.00
C GLN A 4 37.72 7.83 30.82
N CYS A 5 36.79 6.91 30.50
CA CYS A 5 35.68 7.10 29.59
C CYS A 5 34.67 8.09 30.19
N PRO A 6 34.14 9.10 29.44
CA PRO A 6 33.16 10.04 30.01
C PRO A 6 31.81 9.36 30.19
N GLU A 7 31.25 9.53 31.40
CA GLU A 7 29.90 9.08 31.78
C GLU A 7 28.85 9.62 30.84
N LYS A 8 28.01 8.70 30.31
CA LYS A 8 26.76 9.02 29.60
C LYS A 8 25.80 9.71 30.56
N ARG A 9 25.53 10.99 30.37
CA ARG A 9 24.46 11.71 31.05
C ARG A 9 23.14 11.02 30.75
N LYS A 10 22.53 10.42 31.78
CA LYS A 10 21.15 9.98 31.76
C LYS A 10 20.25 11.22 31.70
N LEU A 11 19.52 11.40 30.60
CA LEU A 11 18.40 12.32 30.52
C LEU A 11 17.31 11.84 31.48
N PRO A 12 16.59 12.75 32.18
CA PRO A 12 15.57 12.35 33.12
C PRO A 12 14.38 11.70 32.40
N PHE A 13 14.05 10.48 32.81
CA PHE A 13 12.83 9.78 32.44
C PHE A 13 11.64 10.66 32.86
N ARG A 14 10.91 11.23 31.89
CA ARG A 14 9.59 11.77 32.11
C ARG A 14 8.64 10.61 32.33
N GLN A 15 8.37 10.26 33.58
CA GLN A 15 7.18 9.53 33.97
C GLN A 15 6.01 10.49 33.89
N ASN A 16 5.06 10.21 33.00
CA ASN A 16 3.60 10.27 33.10
C ASN A 16 3.00 10.62 31.75
N HIS A 17 2.48 9.68 31.14
CA HIS A 17 1.20 9.40 30.49
C HIS A 17 1.42 8.15 29.65
N GLN A 18 0.93 7.02 30.11
CA GLN A 18 0.69 5.83 29.32
C GLN A 18 -0.50 6.11 28.38
N ASP A 19 -0.30 6.99 27.41
CA ASP A 19 -1.04 6.89 26.15
C ASP A 19 -0.30 5.82 25.33
N ILE A 20 -0.92 4.65 25.26
CA ILE A 20 -0.55 3.59 24.34
C ILE A 20 -0.78 4.21 22.94
N PHE A 21 0.26 4.81 22.35
CA PHE A 21 0.24 5.19 20.95
C PHE A 21 0.17 3.90 20.13
N SER A 22 -1.03 3.43 19.89
CA SER A 22 -1.28 2.39 18.91
C SER A 22 -0.96 2.98 17.54
N PHE A 23 0.10 2.49 16.91
CA PHE A 23 0.41 2.81 15.52
C PHE A 23 -0.81 2.46 14.68
N MET A 24 -1.32 3.41 13.90
CA MET A 24 -2.51 3.20 13.09
C MET A 24 -2.15 3.08 11.60
N HIS A 25 -2.41 1.92 11.03
CA HIS A 25 -2.23 1.63 9.62
C HIS A 25 -3.55 1.75 8.87
N ILE A 26 -3.69 2.77 8.03
CA ILE A 26 -4.90 3.07 7.27
C ILE A 26 -4.63 2.83 5.79
N ALA A 27 -5.43 1.98 5.13
CA ALA A 27 -5.38 1.85 3.68
C ALA A 27 -6.54 2.62 3.02
N ILE A 28 -6.21 3.35 1.96
CA ILE A 28 -7.20 3.96 1.07
C ILE A 28 -7.24 3.13 -0.20
N ALA A 29 -8.38 2.51 -0.49
CA ALA A 29 -8.54 1.54 -1.57
C ALA A 29 -9.80 1.82 -2.41
N SER A 30 -9.94 1.18 -3.55
CA SER A 30 -11.14 1.25 -4.39
C SER A 30 -11.23 0.06 -5.33
N GLY A 31 -12.43 -0.29 -5.76
CA GLY A 31 -12.65 -1.35 -6.73
C GLY A 31 -12.17 -1.04 -8.15
N LYS A 32 -11.96 0.25 -8.50
CA LYS A 32 -11.46 0.69 -9.83
C LYS A 32 -10.51 1.88 -9.73
N GLY A 33 -9.82 2.19 -10.83
CA GLY A 33 -9.04 3.42 -10.99
C GLY A 33 -9.91 4.66 -11.16
N GLY A 34 -9.36 5.84 -10.83
CA GLY A 34 -10.00 7.15 -11.09
C GLY A 34 -11.06 7.58 -10.07
N THR A 35 -11.35 6.82 -9.02
CA THR A 35 -12.36 7.16 -8.00
C THR A 35 -11.93 8.26 -7.02
N GLY A 36 -10.65 8.68 -7.04
CA GLY A 36 -10.11 9.70 -6.12
C GLY A 36 -9.39 9.14 -4.89
N LYS A 37 -8.92 7.88 -4.90
CA LYS A 37 -8.14 7.28 -3.80
C LYS A 37 -6.98 8.17 -3.37
N THR A 38 -6.05 8.47 -4.29
CA THR A 38 -4.88 9.31 -4.02
C THR A 38 -5.26 10.69 -3.50
N THR A 39 -6.36 11.26 -4.03
CA THR A 39 -6.90 12.53 -3.52
C THR A 39 -7.25 12.41 -2.05
N VAL A 40 -8.00 11.36 -1.66
CA VAL A 40 -8.36 11.13 -0.25
C VAL A 40 -7.12 10.86 0.60
N ALA A 41 -6.22 9.97 0.13
CA ALA A 41 -5.02 9.57 0.86
C ALA A 41 -4.07 10.75 1.12
N ALA A 42 -3.77 11.56 0.10
CA ALA A 42 -2.86 12.69 0.22
C ALA A 42 -3.43 13.80 1.12
N ASN A 43 -4.74 14.09 1.00
CA ASN A 43 -5.40 15.09 1.86
C ASN A 43 -5.49 14.65 3.32
N LEU A 44 -5.73 13.35 3.61
CA LEU A 44 -5.67 12.82 4.96
C LEU A 44 -4.26 12.93 5.54
N ALA A 45 -3.24 12.56 4.76
CA ALA A 45 -1.85 12.62 5.20
C ALA A 45 -1.41 14.04 5.56
N ALA A 46 -1.84 15.03 4.79
CA ALA A 46 -1.51 16.44 5.03
C ALA A 46 -2.23 17.04 6.27
N LEU A 47 -3.27 16.40 6.79
CA LEU A 47 -4.03 16.89 7.93
C LEU A 47 -3.59 16.34 9.28
N THR A 48 -2.71 15.36 9.29
CA THR A 48 -2.21 14.73 10.53
C THR A 48 -1.07 15.56 11.15
N GLU A 49 -1.26 16.90 11.21
CA GLU A 49 -0.30 17.83 11.83
C GLU A 49 -0.06 17.48 13.29
N GLY A 50 1.22 17.41 13.67
CA GLY A 50 1.66 17.12 15.04
C GLY A 50 1.78 15.65 15.40
N ASP A 51 1.29 14.74 14.57
CA ASP A 51 1.54 13.31 14.67
C ASP A 51 2.66 12.95 13.66
N GLU A 52 3.57 12.06 14.06
CA GLU A 52 4.49 11.46 13.08
C GLU A 52 3.66 10.68 12.06
N THR A 53 3.62 11.17 10.83
CA THR A 53 2.81 10.58 9.76
C THR A 53 3.68 10.10 8.61
N VAL A 54 3.30 8.97 8.04
CA VAL A 54 3.90 8.41 6.83
C VAL A 54 2.85 8.24 5.76
N TYR A 55 3.14 8.74 4.56
CA TYR A 55 2.39 8.41 3.36
C TYR A 55 3.15 7.36 2.55
N VAL A 56 2.48 6.27 2.19
CA VAL A 56 3.06 5.14 1.46
C VAL A 56 2.28 4.92 0.17
N ASP A 57 2.90 5.27 -0.97
CA ASP A 57 2.32 5.01 -2.28
C ASP A 57 2.58 3.55 -2.70
N CYS A 58 1.54 2.73 -2.59
CA CYS A 58 1.53 1.32 -2.99
C CYS A 58 1.00 1.10 -4.41
N ASP A 59 0.53 2.14 -5.11
CA ASP A 59 0.18 2.06 -6.54
C ASP A 59 1.46 2.11 -7.40
N VAL A 60 2.30 1.11 -7.21
CA VAL A 60 3.66 1.05 -7.79
C VAL A 60 3.69 1.00 -9.31
N GLU A 61 2.56 0.72 -9.97
CA GLU A 61 2.41 0.71 -11.42
C GLU A 61 2.21 2.12 -11.99
N ALA A 62 1.52 2.98 -11.22
CA ALA A 62 1.26 4.38 -11.60
C ALA A 62 1.30 5.31 -10.37
N PRO A 63 2.44 5.39 -9.65
CA PRO A 63 2.54 6.19 -8.44
C PRO A 63 2.30 7.67 -8.76
N ASN A 64 1.43 8.31 -8.02
CA ASN A 64 1.03 9.70 -8.27
C ASN A 64 0.93 10.56 -7.00
N GLY A 65 1.11 10.00 -5.81
CA GLY A 65 1.11 10.73 -4.54
C GLY A 65 2.14 11.86 -4.50
N HIS A 66 3.30 11.66 -5.14
CA HIS A 66 4.37 12.66 -5.22
C HIS A 66 3.97 13.94 -5.98
N LEU A 67 2.97 13.90 -6.86
CA LEU A 67 2.48 15.08 -7.59
C LEU A 67 1.77 16.08 -6.66
N PHE A 68 1.15 15.58 -5.58
CA PHE A 68 0.39 16.36 -4.60
C PHE A 68 1.23 16.75 -3.39
N LEU A 69 1.96 15.79 -2.84
CA LEU A 69 2.75 15.99 -1.63
C LEU A 69 4.13 16.60 -1.90
N LYS A 70 4.62 16.52 -3.15
CA LYS A 70 5.89 17.12 -3.63
C LYS A 70 7.10 16.83 -2.71
N PRO A 71 7.37 15.57 -2.40
CA PRO A 71 8.45 15.21 -1.47
C PRO A 71 9.83 15.50 -2.04
N GLU A 72 10.76 15.90 -1.17
CA GLU A 72 12.19 15.89 -1.46
C GLU A 72 12.70 14.47 -1.25
N LEU A 73 12.94 13.73 -2.33
CA LEU A 73 13.42 12.35 -2.27
C LEU A 73 14.92 12.34 -1.95
N SER A 74 15.28 11.72 -0.83
CA SER A 74 16.66 11.64 -0.31
C SER A 74 17.28 10.26 -0.43
N PHE A 75 16.46 9.24 -0.71
CA PHE A 75 16.91 7.85 -0.80
C PHE A 75 16.17 7.12 -1.93
N SER A 76 16.90 6.25 -2.64
CA SER A 76 16.33 5.35 -3.64
C SER A 76 17.14 4.06 -3.69
N GLU A 77 16.48 2.92 -3.68
CA GLU A 77 17.10 1.61 -3.81
C GLU A 77 16.37 0.73 -4.83
N THR A 78 17.11 -0.18 -5.44
CA THR A 78 16.53 -1.17 -6.37
C THR A 78 15.95 -2.33 -5.58
N ALA A 79 14.66 -2.59 -5.77
CA ALA A 79 13.98 -3.78 -5.27
C ALA A 79 14.07 -4.91 -6.29
N GLY A 80 14.39 -6.12 -5.81
CA GLY A 80 14.52 -7.31 -6.65
C GLY A 80 13.82 -8.51 -6.06
N ILE A 81 13.64 -9.52 -6.91
CA ILE A 81 13.20 -10.85 -6.52
C ILE A 81 14.30 -11.88 -6.81
N PRO A 82 14.39 -12.99 -6.04
CA PRO A 82 15.32 -14.07 -6.38
C PRO A 82 14.86 -14.77 -7.64
N VAL A 83 15.76 -14.87 -8.63
CA VAL A 83 15.54 -15.57 -9.90
C VAL A 83 16.61 -16.65 -10.05
N PRO A 84 16.26 -17.87 -10.50
CA PRO A 84 17.24 -18.93 -10.65
C PRO A 84 18.28 -18.55 -11.72
N GLN A 85 19.54 -18.77 -11.37
CA GLN A 85 20.69 -18.72 -12.26
C GLN A 85 21.23 -20.13 -12.45
N VAL A 86 21.42 -20.54 -13.70
CA VAL A 86 21.91 -21.89 -14.03
C VAL A 86 23.43 -21.90 -14.16
N ASP A 87 24.07 -22.89 -13.53
CA ASP A 87 25.44 -23.26 -13.86
C ASP A 87 25.43 -24.27 -15.01
N PRO A 88 25.89 -23.88 -16.22
CA PRO A 88 25.87 -24.77 -17.38
C PRO A 88 26.80 -25.99 -17.25
N ALA A 89 27.83 -25.92 -16.39
CA ALA A 89 28.76 -27.01 -16.18
C ALA A 89 28.16 -28.15 -15.33
N LEU A 90 27.19 -27.83 -14.48
CA LEU A 90 26.50 -28.80 -13.65
C LEU A 90 25.16 -29.24 -14.22
N CYS A 91 24.56 -28.43 -15.11
CA CYS A 91 23.21 -28.68 -15.62
C CYS A 91 23.20 -29.79 -16.67
N THR A 92 22.54 -30.92 -16.37
CA THR A 92 22.37 -32.05 -17.28
C THR A 92 21.17 -31.91 -18.24
N GLY A 93 20.37 -30.83 -18.09
CA GLY A 93 19.17 -30.64 -18.93
C GLY A 93 18.02 -31.60 -18.60
N CYS A 94 17.99 -32.18 -17.40
CA CYS A 94 17.00 -33.21 -17.01
C CYS A 94 15.55 -32.72 -16.90
N GLY A 95 15.28 -31.41 -16.89
CA GLY A 95 13.95 -30.81 -16.91
C GLY A 95 13.19 -30.79 -15.57
N LYS A 96 13.69 -31.39 -14.47
CA LYS A 96 12.97 -31.47 -13.20
C LYS A 96 12.59 -30.10 -12.63
N CYS A 97 13.42 -29.08 -12.81
CA CYS A 97 13.12 -27.70 -12.40
C CYS A 97 11.98 -27.07 -13.23
N VAL A 98 11.82 -27.51 -14.50
CA VAL A 98 10.71 -27.05 -15.35
C VAL A 98 9.39 -27.65 -14.88
N GLU A 99 9.36 -28.94 -14.49
CA GLU A 99 8.15 -29.64 -14.02
C GLU A 99 7.56 -29.01 -12.77
N VAL A 100 8.40 -28.48 -11.86
CA VAL A 100 7.92 -27.83 -10.63
C VAL A 100 7.54 -26.37 -10.82
N CYS A 101 7.93 -25.74 -11.93
CA CYS A 101 7.66 -24.34 -12.17
C CYS A 101 6.21 -24.11 -12.56
N ARG A 102 5.41 -23.52 -11.66
CA ARG A 102 3.99 -23.19 -11.88
C ARG A 102 3.78 -21.94 -12.74
N PHE A 103 4.84 -21.21 -13.03
CA PHE A 103 4.79 -19.90 -13.70
C PHE A 103 5.35 -19.95 -15.12
N ASN A 104 5.73 -21.12 -15.61
CA ASN A 104 6.36 -21.30 -16.93
C ASN A 104 7.59 -20.41 -17.15
N ALA A 105 8.28 -20.05 -16.06
CA ALA A 105 9.49 -19.23 -16.09
C ALA A 105 10.75 -20.01 -16.48
N LEU A 106 10.64 -21.32 -16.71
CA LEU A 106 11.73 -22.22 -17.09
C LEU A 106 11.32 -23.08 -18.29
N ALA A 107 12.23 -23.27 -19.23
CA ALA A 107 12.07 -24.20 -20.31
C ALA A 107 13.39 -24.95 -20.55
N CYS A 108 13.31 -26.24 -20.96
CA CYS A 108 14.47 -27.02 -21.39
C CYS A 108 14.38 -27.25 -22.90
N VAL A 109 15.33 -26.69 -23.64
CA VAL A 109 15.37 -26.78 -25.10
C VAL A 109 16.73 -27.36 -25.52
N ALA A 110 16.71 -28.44 -26.26
CA ALA A 110 17.92 -29.15 -26.71
C ALA A 110 18.92 -29.45 -25.57
N GLY A 111 18.41 -29.87 -24.41
CA GLY A 111 19.21 -30.17 -23.20
C GLY A 111 19.77 -28.97 -22.47
N LYS A 112 19.35 -27.76 -22.85
CA LYS A 112 19.74 -26.51 -22.16
C LYS A 112 18.57 -25.89 -21.43
N LEU A 113 18.79 -25.50 -20.16
CA LEU A 113 17.80 -24.79 -19.39
C LEU A 113 17.82 -23.31 -19.77
N ILE A 114 16.63 -22.80 -20.09
CA ILE A 114 16.38 -21.37 -20.36
C ILE A 114 15.54 -20.82 -19.18
N VAL A 115 15.96 -19.67 -18.67
CA VAL A 115 15.27 -18.95 -17.58
C VAL A 115 14.65 -17.69 -18.16
N PHE A 116 13.32 -17.54 -18.00
CA PHE A 116 12.58 -16.33 -18.34
C PHE A 116 12.39 -15.53 -17.05
N ALA A 117 13.33 -14.64 -16.76
CA ALA A 117 13.36 -13.87 -15.53
C ALA A 117 12.07 -13.04 -15.33
N GLU A 118 11.53 -12.50 -16.41
CA GLU A 118 10.31 -11.67 -16.40
C GLU A 118 9.05 -12.47 -16.01
N LEU A 119 9.04 -13.79 -16.18
CA LEU A 119 7.95 -14.68 -15.77
C LEU A 119 8.18 -15.29 -14.39
N CYS A 120 9.36 -15.10 -13.79
CA CYS A 120 9.70 -15.69 -12.52
C CYS A 120 9.01 -14.97 -11.36
N HIS A 121 8.41 -15.73 -10.46
CA HIS A 121 7.74 -15.21 -9.26
C HIS A 121 8.63 -15.24 -7.99
N GLY A 122 9.91 -15.62 -8.13
CA GLY A 122 10.82 -15.66 -6.98
C GLY A 122 10.43 -16.66 -5.89
N CYS A 123 9.75 -17.77 -6.26
CA CYS A 123 9.25 -18.73 -5.29
C CYS A 123 10.31 -19.73 -4.78
N GLY A 124 11.48 -19.77 -5.41
CA GLY A 124 12.61 -20.62 -5.03
C GLY A 124 12.44 -22.14 -5.29
N GLY A 125 11.26 -22.61 -5.70
CA GLY A 125 10.94 -24.05 -5.78
C GLY A 125 11.80 -24.85 -6.76
N CYS A 126 12.39 -24.23 -7.78
CA CYS A 126 13.25 -24.89 -8.76
C CYS A 126 14.65 -25.24 -8.22
N VAL A 127 15.14 -24.48 -7.23
CA VAL A 127 16.47 -24.68 -6.67
C VAL A 127 16.58 -26.04 -5.93
N PRO A 128 15.71 -26.35 -4.94
CA PRO A 128 15.74 -27.64 -4.27
C PRO A 128 15.32 -28.81 -5.18
N ALA A 129 14.60 -28.54 -6.27
CA ALA A 129 14.19 -29.57 -7.23
C ALA A 129 15.33 -30.01 -8.16
N CYS A 130 16.45 -29.29 -8.20
CA CYS A 130 17.59 -29.63 -9.06
C CYS A 130 18.48 -30.72 -8.41
N PRO A 131 18.53 -31.95 -8.96
CA PRO A 131 19.35 -33.03 -8.39
C PRO A 131 20.84 -32.73 -8.46
N GLU A 132 21.27 -32.05 -9.52
CA GLU A 132 22.68 -31.69 -9.76
C GLU A 132 23.11 -30.42 -9.03
N LYS A 133 22.18 -29.75 -8.28
CA LYS A 133 22.43 -28.46 -7.62
C LYS A 133 23.00 -27.40 -8.54
N ALA A 134 22.61 -27.46 -9.81
CA ALA A 134 23.04 -26.54 -10.87
C ALA A 134 22.34 -25.18 -10.83
N LEU A 135 21.39 -24.96 -9.88
CA LEU A 135 20.65 -23.71 -9.75
C LEU A 135 21.01 -22.99 -8.46
N THR A 136 21.34 -21.72 -8.62
CA THR A 136 21.47 -20.74 -7.54
C THR A 136 20.46 -19.62 -7.76
N GLU A 137 20.31 -18.71 -6.80
CA GLU A 137 19.44 -17.55 -6.93
C GLU A 137 20.26 -16.28 -7.08
N SER A 138 19.85 -15.41 -7.99
CA SER A 138 20.39 -14.07 -8.15
C SER A 138 19.25 -13.03 -8.06
N SER A 139 19.55 -11.84 -7.58
CA SER A 139 18.56 -10.76 -7.52
C SER A 139 18.26 -10.24 -8.92
N HIS A 140 16.98 -10.26 -9.29
CA HIS A 140 16.48 -9.65 -10.53
C HIS A 140 15.65 -8.40 -10.19
N ALA A 141 16.09 -7.24 -10.70
CA ALA A 141 15.46 -5.97 -10.42
C ALA A 141 14.02 -5.90 -10.97
N ILE A 142 13.05 -5.59 -10.11
CA ILE A 142 11.63 -5.44 -10.49
C ILE A 142 11.14 -4.00 -10.40
N GLY A 143 11.88 -3.12 -9.72
CA GLY A 143 11.49 -1.72 -9.54
C GLY A 143 12.42 -1.00 -8.58
N THR A 144 11.99 0.18 -8.17
CA THR A 144 12.71 1.00 -7.19
C THR A 144 11.79 1.38 -6.04
N VAL A 145 12.36 1.51 -4.84
CA VAL A 145 11.72 2.12 -3.67
C VAL A 145 12.44 3.42 -3.38
N SER A 146 11.69 4.50 -3.25
CA SER A 146 12.23 5.83 -2.93
C SER A 146 11.58 6.38 -1.67
N ARG A 147 12.36 7.13 -0.88
CA ARG A 147 11.91 7.78 0.36
C ARG A 147 12.35 9.24 0.39
N GLY A 148 11.56 10.04 1.10
CA GLY A 148 11.88 11.46 1.32
C GLY A 148 10.92 12.10 2.30
N MET A 149 10.90 13.42 2.30
CA MET A 149 10.07 14.24 3.16
C MET A 149 9.24 15.23 2.34
N ALA A 150 7.99 15.42 2.73
CA ALA A 150 7.11 16.49 2.23
C ALA A 150 6.74 17.39 3.42
N GLY A 151 7.55 18.44 3.69
CA GLY A 151 7.54 19.12 4.98
C GLY A 151 7.91 18.14 6.09
N ASP A 152 7.05 17.98 7.10
CA ASP A 152 7.24 17.04 8.22
C ASP A 152 6.69 15.64 7.94
N LEU A 153 6.04 15.43 6.80
CA LEU A 153 5.46 14.15 6.39
C LEU A 153 6.51 13.24 5.77
N HIS A 154 6.69 12.03 6.31
CA HIS A 154 7.48 10.99 5.66
C HIS A 154 6.77 10.46 4.42
N PHE A 155 7.51 10.34 3.33
CA PHE A 155 7.00 9.87 2.06
C PHE A 155 7.76 8.63 1.58
N VAL A 156 7.04 7.58 1.19
CA VAL A 156 7.60 6.36 0.61
C VAL A 156 6.82 6.00 -0.64
N GLN A 157 7.51 5.68 -1.74
CA GLN A 157 6.86 5.21 -2.96
C GLN A 157 7.63 4.08 -3.62
N GLY A 158 6.90 3.23 -4.36
CA GLY A 158 7.48 2.27 -5.28
C GLY A 158 7.26 2.66 -6.73
N THR A 159 8.20 2.33 -7.61
CA THR A 159 8.01 2.45 -9.06
C THR A 159 8.37 1.13 -9.71
N LEU A 160 7.37 0.46 -10.28
CA LEU A 160 7.54 -0.82 -10.96
C LEU A 160 8.29 -0.63 -12.27
N ARG A 161 9.25 -1.51 -12.55
CA ARG A 161 9.96 -1.51 -13.81
C ARG A 161 9.02 -1.93 -14.95
N VAL A 162 9.06 -1.23 -16.06
CA VAL A 162 8.30 -1.60 -17.27
C VAL A 162 8.66 -3.04 -17.68
N GLY A 163 7.63 -3.86 -17.87
CA GLY A 163 7.78 -5.28 -18.23
C GLY A 163 7.91 -6.24 -17.03
N ALA A 164 7.98 -5.76 -15.78
CA ALA A 164 7.93 -6.63 -14.61
C ALA A 164 6.54 -7.28 -14.48
N ALA A 165 6.50 -8.60 -14.30
CA ALA A 165 5.24 -9.36 -14.29
C ALA A 165 4.39 -9.15 -13.03
N MET A 166 4.98 -8.64 -11.94
CA MET A 166 4.30 -8.62 -10.64
C MET A 166 4.68 -7.41 -9.79
N SER A 167 3.65 -6.73 -9.29
CA SER A 167 3.78 -5.65 -8.32
C SER A 167 3.82 -6.08 -6.84
N PRO A 168 3.22 -7.22 -6.38
CA PRO A 168 3.19 -7.56 -4.95
C PRO A 168 4.54 -7.63 -4.23
N PRO A 169 5.64 -8.16 -4.81
CA PRO A 169 6.94 -8.13 -4.15
C PRO A 169 7.46 -6.71 -3.92
N LEU A 170 7.25 -5.81 -4.90
CA LEU A 170 7.64 -4.41 -4.77
C LEU A 170 6.79 -3.69 -3.70
N ILE A 171 5.47 -3.94 -3.67
CA ILE A 171 4.59 -3.39 -2.62
C ILE A 171 5.06 -3.81 -1.23
N ARG A 172 5.48 -5.08 -1.04
CA ARG A 172 6.06 -5.51 0.25
C ARG A 172 7.35 -4.75 0.59
N ALA A 173 8.22 -4.53 -0.39
CA ALA A 173 9.44 -3.75 -0.19
C ALA A 173 9.12 -2.30 0.19
N VAL A 174 8.15 -1.66 -0.48
CA VAL A 174 7.68 -0.31 -0.17
C VAL A 174 7.14 -0.23 1.26
N LYS A 175 6.25 -1.16 1.65
CA LYS A 175 5.70 -1.21 3.01
C LYS A 175 6.79 -1.40 4.08
N ALA A 176 7.80 -2.21 3.79
CA ALA A 176 8.92 -2.45 4.71
C ALA A 176 9.83 -1.23 4.90
N GLN A 177 9.77 -0.25 4.01
CA GLN A 177 10.53 0.99 4.10
C GLN A 177 9.78 2.12 4.82
N ALA A 178 8.51 1.92 5.19
CA ALA A 178 7.79 2.87 6.03
C ALA A 178 8.40 2.89 7.43
N PRO A 179 8.83 4.05 7.95
CA PRO A 179 9.25 4.16 9.34
C PRO A 179 8.06 3.99 10.29
N ASP A 180 8.35 3.63 11.55
CA ASP A 180 7.33 3.62 12.60
C ASP A 180 6.81 5.06 12.82
N ALA A 181 5.49 5.22 12.85
CA ALA A 181 4.83 6.51 13.01
C ALA A 181 3.45 6.32 13.64
N ALA A 182 2.92 7.39 14.28
CA ALA A 182 1.61 7.35 14.90
C ALA A 182 0.49 7.02 13.89
N VAL A 183 0.62 7.52 12.65
CA VAL A 183 -0.33 7.24 11.55
C VAL A 183 0.44 6.90 10.28
N ILE A 184 0.10 5.78 9.64
CA ILE A 184 0.64 5.40 8.34
C ILE A 184 -0.52 5.24 7.36
N ILE A 185 -0.52 6.04 6.29
CA ILE A 185 -1.55 6.03 5.26
C ILE A 185 -0.99 5.35 4.01
N TYR A 186 -1.64 4.28 3.60
CA TYR A 186 -1.30 3.50 2.42
C TYR A 186 -2.27 3.80 1.28
N ASP A 187 -1.78 4.40 0.19
CA ASP A 187 -2.53 4.56 -1.05
C ASP A 187 -2.43 3.27 -1.85
N ALA A 188 -3.52 2.49 -1.88
CA ALA A 188 -3.54 1.18 -2.50
C ALA A 188 -3.67 1.27 -4.03
N PRO A 189 -3.14 0.30 -4.78
CA PRO A 189 -3.47 0.17 -6.19
C PRO A 189 -4.98 -0.07 -6.39
N PRO A 190 -5.53 0.23 -7.58
CA PRO A 190 -6.94 -0.01 -7.87
C PRO A 190 -7.29 -1.50 -8.01
N GLY A 191 -8.56 -1.84 -7.80
CA GLY A 191 -9.11 -3.18 -8.01
C GLY A 191 -9.17 -4.04 -6.74
N THR A 192 -9.24 -5.36 -6.92
CA THR A 192 -9.41 -6.36 -5.85
C THR A 192 -8.41 -7.52 -5.96
N SER A 193 -7.38 -7.35 -6.76
CA SER A 193 -6.38 -8.38 -7.08
C SER A 193 -5.24 -8.47 -6.04
N CYS A 194 -4.28 -9.37 -6.27
CA CYS A 194 -3.15 -9.61 -5.37
C CYS A 194 -2.38 -8.35 -4.90
N PRO A 195 -2.14 -7.32 -5.72
CA PRO A 195 -1.55 -6.07 -5.28
C PRO A 195 -2.33 -5.39 -4.15
N VAL A 196 -3.66 -5.27 -4.32
CA VAL A 196 -4.55 -4.69 -3.31
C VAL A 196 -4.51 -5.52 -2.03
N ILE A 197 -4.69 -6.84 -2.12
CA ILE A 197 -4.64 -7.75 -0.97
C ILE A 197 -3.29 -7.62 -0.24
N THR A 198 -2.18 -7.47 -0.98
CA THR A 198 -0.84 -7.28 -0.40
C THR A 198 -0.75 -5.96 0.37
N THR A 199 -1.35 -4.89 -0.16
CA THR A 199 -1.43 -3.60 0.53
C THR A 199 -2.28 -3.69 1.78
N LEU A 200 -3.48 -4.30 1.70
CA LEU A 200 -4.46 -4.37 2.79
C LEU A 200 -4.04 -5.28 3.96
N LYS A 201 -3.14 -6.24 3.75
CA LYS A 201 -2.65 -7.09 4.85
C LYS A 201 -1.94 -6.27 5.92
N GLY A 202 -2.39 -6.43 7.17
CA GLY A 202 -1.82 -5.74 8.33
C GLY A 202 -2.38 -4.34 8.57
N MET A 203 -3.45 -3.94 7.88
CA MET A 203 -4.12 -2.66 8.13
C MET A 203 -5.07 -2.73 9.33
N ASP A 204 -5.19 -1.61 10.03
CA ASP A 204 -6.14 -1.47 11.14
C ASP A 204 -7.49 -0.98 10.66
N TYR A 205 -7.51 -0.20 9.57
CA TYR A 205 -8.73 0.30 8.95
C TYR A 205 -8.58 0.44 7.43
N VAL A 206 -9.67 0.25 6.69
CA VAL A 206 -9.71 0.45 5.24
C VAL A 206 -10.77 1.48 4.88
N VAL A 207 -10.40 2.47 4.09
CA VAL A 207 -11.32 3.43 3.48
C VAL A 207 -11.52 3.05 2.02
N LEU A 208 -12.74 2.68 1.65
CA LEU A 208 -13.11 2.36 0.27
C LEU A 208 -13.64 3.62 -0.42
N VAL A 209 -12.96 4.09 -1.45
CA VAL A 209 -13.37 5.26 -2.23
C VAL A 209 -14.12 4.83 -3.47
N THR A 210 -15.33 5.35 -3.66
CA THR A 210 -16.20 5.02 -4.81
C THR A 210 -16.89 6.26 -5.38
N GLU A 211 -17.59 6.08 -6.50
CA GLU A 211 -18.45 7.08 -7.14
C GLU A 211 -19.86 6.51 -7.29
N PRO A 212 -20.95 7.33 -7.22
CA PRO A 212 -22.33 6.87 -7.28
C PRO A 212 -22.76 6.60 -8.72
N THR A 213 -22.07 5.68 -9.39
CA THR A 213 -22.37 5.21 -10.74
C THR A 213 -22.67 3.70 -10.71
N PRO A 214 -23.39 3.14 -11.71
CA PRO A 214 -23.61 1.69 -11.78
C PRO A 214 -22.32 0.86 -11.71
N PHE A 215 -21.27 1.30 -12.42
CA PHE A 215 -19.97 0.64 -12.38
C PHE A 215 -19.29 0.83 -11.02
N GLY A 216 -19.37 2.05 -10.43
CA GLY A 216 -18.85 2.32 -9.11
C GLY A 216 -19.48 1.46 -8.02
N LEU A 217 -20.79 1.18 -8.11
CA LEU A 217 -21.49 0.27 -7.20
C LEU A 217 -20.97 -1.16 -7.34
N ASN A 218 -20.88 -1.70 -8.56
CA ASN A 218 -20.38 -3.06 -8.78
C ASN A 218 -18.96 -3.23 -8.25
N ASP A 219 -18.09 -2.27 -8.54
CA ASP A 219 -16.70 -2.30 -8.10
C ASP A 219 -16.58 -2.15 -6.58
N LEU A 220 -17.46 -1.36 -5.95
CA LEU A 220 -17.56 -1.25 -4.50
C LEU A 220 -17.95 -2.59 -3.87
N GLN A 221 -18.95 -3.28 -4.42
CA GLN A 221 -19.40 -4.59 -3.93
C GLN A 221 -18.26 -5.61 -3.91
N LEU A 222 -17.46 -5.68 -4.97
CA LEU A 222 -16.28 -6.55 -5.04
C LEU A 222 -15.19 -6.14 -4.02
N ALA A 223 -14.99 -4.84 -3.84
CA ALA A 223 -14.02 -4.34 -2.84
C ALA A 223 -14.49 -4.65 -1.41
N VAL A 224 -15.77 -4.48 -1.10
CA VAL A 224 -16.38 -4.83 0.19
C VAL A 224 -16.22 -6.32 0.48
N GLU A 225 -16.52 -7.19 -0.48
CA GLU A 225 -16.34 -8.63 -0.33
C GLU A 225 -14.87 -8.97 -0.01
N THR A 226 -13.94 -8.34 -0.72
CA THR A 226 -12.50 -8.53 -0.48
C THR A 226 -12.10 -8.12 0.93
N VAL A 227 -12.52 -6.94 1.40
CA VAL A 227 -12.16 -6.43 2.74
C VAL A 227 -12.82 -7.27 3.84
N ARG A 228 -14.07 -7.68 3.66
CA ARG A 228 -14.78 -8.60 4.56
C ARG A 228 -14.08 -9.96 4.66
N THR A 229 -13.64 -10.52 3.53
CA THR A 229 -12.86 -11.77 3.51
C THR A 229 -11.55 -11.65 4.28
N LEU A 230 -10.92 -10.46 4.26
CA LEU A 230 -9.73 -10.19 5.04
C LEU A 230 -10.03 -9.90 6.53
N GLY A 231 -11.29 -9.78 6.93
CA GLY A 231 -11.71 -9.48 8.30
C GLY A 231 -11.26 -8.10 8.80
N LEU A 232 -11.16 -7.11 7.90
CA LEU A 232 -10.72 -5.76 8.23
C LEU A 232 -11.92 -4.84 8.47
N PRO A 233 -11.88 -3.93 9.46
CA PRO A 233 -12.88 -2.88 9.60
C PRO A 233 -12.71 -1.88 8.46
N PHE A 234 -13.83 -1.34 7.98
CA PHE A 234 -13.81 -0.41 6.85
C PHE A 234 -15.02 0.53 6.85
N GLY A 235 -14.92 1.57 6.05
CA GLY A 235 -16.01 2.45 5.69
C GLY A 235 -15.83 3.02 4.30
N VAL A 236 -16.83 3.75 3.82
CA VAL A 236 -16.91 4.22 2.43
C VAL A 236 -16.82 5.73 2.35
N VAL A 237 -16.04 6.23 1.40
CA VAL A 237 -16.06 7.61 0.92
C VAL A 237 -16.73 7.63 -0.44
N ILE A 238 -17.79 8.41 -0.58
CA ILE A 238 -18.49 8.60 -1.84
C ILE A 238 -17.98 9.92 -2.46
N ASN A 239 -17.16 9.81 -3.49
CA ASN A 239 -16.69 10.92 -4.26
C ASN A 239 -17.67 11.26 -5.39
N ARG A 240 -17.75 12.52 -5.81
CA ARG A 240 -18.70 13.01 -6.83
C ARG A 240 -20.13 12.62 -6.50
N ALA A 241 -20.53 12.80 -5.24
CA ALA A 241 -21.74 12.21 -4.66
C ALA A 241 -23.04 12.68 -5.31
N ASP A 242 -23.03 13.76 -6.07
CA ASP A 242 -24.15 14.39 -6.76
C ASP A 242 -24.21 14.11 -8.27
N VAL A 243 -23.27 13.30 -8.83
CA VAL A 243 -23.24 12.99 -10.28
C VAL A 243 -24.11 11.79 -10.65
N GLY A 244 -24.37 10.91 -9.69
CA GLY A 244 -25.06 9.64 -9.93
C GLY A 244 -26.44 9.57 -9.28
N ASP A 245 -26.73 8.41 -8.74
CA ASP A 245 -27.99 8.09 -8.07
C ASP A 245 -27.75 7.58 -6.62
N ALA A 246 -28.83 7.28 -5.91
CA ALA A 246 -28.77 6.87 -4.49
C ALA A 246 -28.28 5.43 -4.28
N ARG A 247 -28.15 4.59 -5.32
CA ARG A 247 -27.90 3.15 -5.19
C ARG A 247 -26.66 2.78 -4.37
N VAL A 248 -25.59 3.59 -4.45
CA VAL A 248 -24.38 3.37 -3.63
C VAL A 248 -24.69 3.61 -2.16
N ARG A 249 -25.47 4.66 -1.85
CA ARG A 249 -25.88 4.96 -0.48
C ARG A 249 -26.85 3.91 0.03
N ASP A 250 -27.87 3.55 -0.76
CA ASP A 250 -28.85 2.51 -0.43
C ASP A 250 -28.15 1.17 -0.16
N TYR A 251 -27.13 0.84 -0.95
CA TYR A 251 -26.29 -0.34 -0.71
C TYR A 251 -25.52 -0.26 0.61
N CYS A 252 -24.90 0.88 0.90
CA CYS A 252 -24.19 1.05 2.17
C CYS A 252 -25.14 0.93 3.36
N ASP A 253 -26.34 1.52 3.28
CA ASP A 253 -27.36 1.46 4.32
C ASP A 253 -27.89 0.03 4.50
N ALA A 254 -28.14 -0.69 3.41
CA ALA A 254 -28.63 -2.09 3.43
C ALA A 254 -27.60 -3.08 3.99
N GLU A 255 -26.31 -2.80 3.82
CA GLU A 255 -25.19 -3.65 4.24
C GLU A 255 -24.54 -3.20 5.57
N ASP A 256 -25.15 -2.20 6.22
CA ASP A 256 -24.66 -1.61 7.49
C ASP A 256 -23.22 -1.09 7.40
N ILE A 257 -22.88 -0.48 6.24
CA ILE A 257 -21.55 0.04 5.95
C ILE A 257 -21.53 1.55 6.25
N PRO A 258 -20.62 2.05 7.13
CA PRO A 258 -20.56 3.47 7.43
C PRO A 258 -20.07 4.29 6.23
N VAL A 259 -20.86 5.29 5.83
CA VAL A 259 -20.42 6.32 4.89
C VAL A 259 -19.68 7.39 5.69
N LEU A 260 -18.36 7.43 5.53
CA LEU A 260 -17.45 8.27 6.31
C LEU A 260 -17.45 9.72 5.84
N LEU A 261 -17.47 9.92 4.51
CA LEU A 261 -17.41 11.22 3.84
C LEU A 261 -18.13 11.18 2.51
N THR A 262 -18.78 12.27 2.13
CA THR A 262 -19.28 12.51 0.78
C THR A 262 -18.65 13.79 0.24
N LEU A 263 -18.04 13.72 -0.93
CA LEU A 263 -17.49 14.86 -1.65
C LEU A 263 -18.35 15.13 -2.89
N PRO A 264 -18.78 16.37 -3.13
CA PRO A 264 -19.55 16.73 -4.33
C PRO A 264 -18.67 16.72 -5.59
N GLU A 265 -19.29 16.73 -6.75
CA GLU A 265 -18.66 17.10 -8.02
C GLU A 265 -18.40 18.60 -8.00
N ASP A 266 -17.21 19.02 -7.61
CA ASP A 266 -16.82 20.42 -7.58
C ASP A 266 -15.68 20.64 -8.58
N ARG A 267 -15.91 21.53 -9.57
CA ARG A 267 -14.89 21.89 -10.56
C ARG A 267 -13.63 22.47 -9.94
N ARG A 268 -13.73 23.08 -8.75
CA ARG A 268 -12.59 23.62 -8.01
C ARG A 268 -11.72 22.49 -7.46
N ILE A 269 -12.33 21.37 -7.03
CA ILE A 269 -11.61 20.15 -6.65
C ILE A 269 -10.85 19.59 -7.86
N ALA A 270 -11.52 19.50 -9.02
CA ALA A 270 -10.88 19.05 -10.25
C ALA A 270 -9.74 19.96 -10.70
N ALA A 271 -9.89 21.27 -10.55
CA ALA A 271 -8.84 22.26 -10.86
C ALA A 271 -7.64 22.13 -9.90
N ALA A 272 -7.89 22.00 -8.59
CA ALA A 272 -6.85 21.76 -7.59
C ALA A 272 -6.07 20.48 -7.90
N TYR A 273 -6.78 19.37 -8.17
CA TYR A 273 -6.19 18.10 -8.57
C TYR A 273 -5.30 18.23 -9.80
N SER A 274 -5.81 18.87 -10.88
CA SER A 274 -5.04 19.06 -12.12
C SER A 274 -3.81 19.96 -11.93
N GLY A 275 -3.85 20.87 -10.96
CA GLY A 275 -2.72 21.72 -10.55
C GLY A 275 -1.74 21.05 -9.59
N GLY A 276 -1.99 19.80 -9.18
CA GLY A 276 -1.18 19.11 -8.17
C GLY A 276 -1.26 19.77 -6.79
N ALA A 277 -2.43 20.35 -6.46
CA ALA A 277 -2.70 20.98 -5.16
C ALA A 277 -3.60 20.08 -4.31
N LEU A 278 -3.38 20.10 -3.00
CA LEU A 278 -4.25 19.43 -2.04
C LEU A 278 -5.57 20.20 -1.91
N ILE A 279 -6.69 19.48 -1.77
CA ILE A 279 -8.02 20.09 -1.58
C ILE A 279 -8.03 20.91 -0.30
N VAL A 280 -7.48 20.37 0.77
CA VAL A 280 -7.47 21.02 2.10
C VAL A 280 -6.67 22.31 2.16
N ASP A 281 -5.77 22.54 1.21
CA ASP A 281 -5.00 23.79 1.07
C ASP A 281 -5.67 24.74 0.09
N ALA A 282 -6.12 24.22 -1.06
CA ALA A 282 -6.73 25.04 -2.10
C ALA A 282 -8.16 25.47 -1.76
N LEU A 283 -8.89 24.68 -1.00
CA LEU A 283 -10.29 24.84 -0.62
C LEU A 283 -10.47 24.59 0.87
N PRO A 284 -10.10 25.54 1.74
CA PRO A 284 -10.07 25.35 3.20
C PRO A 284 -11.41 24.92 3.82
N GLU A 285 -12.53 25.19 3.14
CA GLU A 285 -13.86 24.76 3.58
C GLU A 285 -14.02 23.23 3.67
N TYR A 286 -13.22 22.46 2.92
CA TYR A 286 -13.21 20.98 3.00
C TYR A 286 -12.35 20.44 4.15
N ARG A 287 -11.49 21.28 4.78
CA ARG A 287 -10.58 20.82 5.83
C ARG A 287 -11.34 20.18 7.00
N ALA A 288 -12.44 20.77 7.43
CA ALA A 288 -13.28 20.23 8.51
C ALA A 288 -13.84 18.83 8.16
N SER A 289 -14.29 18.62 6.92
CA SER A 289 -14.82 17.33 6.47
C SER A 289 -13.76 16.22 6.44
N PHE A 290 -12.52 16.54 6.07
CA PHE A 290 -11.42 15.58 6.13
C PHE A 290 -10.95 15.31 7.57
N MET A 291 -11.00 16.30 8.46
CA MET A 291 -10.73 16.10 9.90
C MET A 291 -11.79 15.20 10.54
N GLU A 292 -13.07 15.38 10.19
CA GLU A 292 -14.15 14.48 10.63
C GLU A 292 -13.95 13.06 10.10
N LEU A 293 -13.53 12.90 8.83
CA LEU A 293 -13.18 11.60 8.25
C LEU A 293 -12.10 10.90 9.08
N LEU A 294 -11.02 11.62 9.43
CA LEU A 294 -9.95 11.07 10.27
C LEU A 294 -10.45 10.63 11.64
N GLY A 295 -11.33 11.43 12.28
CA GLY A 295 -11.99 11.07 13.54
C GLY A 295 -12.78 9.77 13.43
N LYS A 296 -13.65 9.64 12.41
CA LYS A 296 -14.45 8.43 12.15
C LYS A 296 -13.58 7.19 11.92
N ILE A 297 -12.43 7.33 11.22
CA ILE A 297 -11.48 6.25 11.01
C ILE A 297 -10.87 5.80 12.34
N ARG A 298 -10.44 6.75 13.19
CA ARG A 298 -9.88 6.46 14.53
C ARG A 298 -10.89 5.72 15.42
N ASP A 299 -12.13 6.17 15.44
CA ASP A 299 -13.21 5.52 16.20
C ASP A 299 -13.48 4.09 15.71
N GLY A 300 -13.51 3.88 14.37
CA GLY A 300 -13.75 2.57 13.77
C GLY A 300 -12.60 1.59 13.99
N ALA A 301 -11.34 2.05 13.97
CA ALA A 301 -10.17 1.24 14.27
C ALA A 301 -10.13 0.79 15.73
N GLY A 302 -10.45 1.70 16.68
CA GLY A 302 -10.46 1.42 18.13
C GLY A 302 -11.49 0.37 18.58
N GLN A 303 -12.55 0.15 17.82
CA GLN A 303 -13.53 -0.90 18.11
C GLN A 303 -12.95 -2.32 17.94
N ARG A 304 -11.97 -2.51 17.05
CA ARG A 304 -11.31 -3.79 16.81
C ARG A 304 -10.44 -4.24 17.98
N GLU A 305 -9.74 -3.31 18.63
CA GLU A 305 -8.88 -3.64 19.78
C GLU A 305 -9.71 -4.14 20.96
N LYS A 306 -10.85 -3.50 21.24
CA LYS A 306 -11.78 -3.94 22.29
C LYS A 306 -12.38 -5.32 21.99
N GLY A 307 -12.68 -5.62 20.72
CA GLY A 307 -13.21 -6.92 20.31
C GLY A 307 -12.20 -8.07 20.34
N LYS A 308 -10.89 -7.81 20.20
CA LYS A 308 -9.81 -8.80 20.35
C LYS A 308 -9.50 -9.08 21.82
N ALA A 309 -9.52 -8.05 22.68
CA ALA A 309 -9.27 -8.19 24.12
C ALA A 309 -10.35 -9.00 24.85
N VAL A 310 -11.56 -9.11 24.31
CA VAL A 310 -12.68 -9.90 24.89
C VAL A 310 -12.62 -11.37 24.46
N ARG A 311 -11.83 -11.72 23.43
CA ARG A 311 -11.73 -13.11 22.90
C ARG A 311 -10.42 -13.83 23.24
N SER A 312 -9.50 -13.17 23.92
CA SER A 312 -8.27 -13.73 24.50
C SER A 312 -8.43 -14.01 25.99
#